data_1a0576bc777acd87aa8a8f33d9f52981
#
_entry.id   1a0576bc777acd87aa8a8f33d9f52981
#
_cell.length_a   1.000
_cell.length_b   1.000
_cell.length_c   1.000
_cell.angle_alpha   90.00
_cell.angle_beta   90.00
_cell.angle_gamma   90.00
#
_symmetry.space_group_name_H-M   'P 1'
#
loop_
_entity.id
_entity.type
_entity.pdbx_description
1 polymer ?
#
loop_
_entity_poly.entity_id
_entity_poly.type
_entity_poly.pdbx_seq_one_letter_code
_entity_poly.pdbx_strand_id
1 'polypeptide(L)'
;SYFRAFCQEKGKLLQIVQGQKEIEIWQKSLSNVKKTFGDVKILDAKYLGFLKNEIAWIKACNYVEYESYQSADRIGRMGSKGSNEGPQKLQKNSRIRQAIYELMATYTKECYAQNLCDFQDVALYALKYLKNHKISGYTHIIIDESQDLSRVQLQCLMQMYDSEKDYSSIMFVADTAQSIYSTSWLVKGRSFTSIGLDMTGRSTSLAKNYRTFLDAGKTEREC
;
A
#
# COMPACT_ATOMS: atom_id res chain seq x y z
N SER A 1 -17.30 -9.68 -0.15
CA SER A 1 -16.30 -8.60 -0.13
C SER A 1 -16.42 -7.77 -1.41
N TYR A 2 -16.07 -6.50 -1.36
CA TYR A 2 -16.14 -5.57 -2.51
C TYR A 2 -15.22 -5.97 -3.67
N PHE A 3 -14.12 -6.66 -3.40
CA PHE A 3 -13.31 -7.30 -4.44
C PHE A 3 -14.11 -8.33 -5.24
N ARG A 4 -14.89 -9.20 -4.56
CA ARG A 4 -15.75 -10.16 -5.26
C ARG A 4 -16.83 -9.47 -6.08
N ALA A 5 -17.43 -8.40 -5.57
CA ALA A 5 -18.40 -7.60 -6.30
C ALA A 5 -17.79 -6.97 -7.56
N PHE A 6 -16.57 -6.44 -7.47
CA PHE A 6 -15.81 -5.98 -8.64
C PHE A 6 -15.60 -7.11 -9.66
N CYS A 7 -15.17 -8.29 -9.22
CA CYS A 7 -14.97 -9.43 -10.11
C CYS A 7 -16.26 -9.85 -10.83
N GLN A 8 -17.38 -9.88 -10.10
CA GLN A 8 -18.70 -10.19 -10.68
C GLN A 8 -19.12 -9.16 -11.73
N GLU A 9 -18.97 -7.88 -11.44
CA GLU A 9 -19.26 -6.80 -12.40
C GLU A 9 -18.44 -6.91 -13.69
N LYS A 10 -17.18 -7.34 -13.58
CA LYS A 10 -16.28 -7.52 -14.73
C LYS A 10 -16.42 -8.88 -15.43
N GLY A 11 -17.28 -9.75 -14.93
CA GLY A 11 -17.41 -11.13 -15.46
C GLY A 11 -16.13 -11.94 -15.35
N LYS A 12 -15.28 -11.66 -14.34
CA LYS A 12 -13.98 -12.31 -14.14
C LYS A 12 -13.87 -12.91 -12.75
N LEU A 13 -13.25 -14.07 -12.66
CA LEU A 13 -12.86 -14.69 -11.40
C LEU A 13 -11.35 -14.52 -11.22
N LEU A 14 -10.94 -13.43 -10.57
CA LEU A 14 -9.52 -13.18 -10.31
C LEU A 14 -9.05 -13.98 -9.10
N GLN A 15 -7.90 -14.63 -9.25
CA GLN A 15 -7.21 -15.37 -8.19
C GLN A 15 -5.87 -14.70 -7.84
N ILE A 16 -5.43 -14.86 -6.59
CA ILE A 16 -4.12 -14.35 -6.18
C ILE A 16 -3.03 -15.17 -6.88
N VAL A 17 -2.13 -14.46 -7.57
CA VAL A 17 -0.98 -15.08 -8.21
C VAL A 17 0.03 -15.53 -7.16
N GLN A 18 0.53 -16.76 -7.27
CA GLN A 18 1.47 -17.36 -6.32
C GLN A 18 2.42 -18.36 -6.98
N GLY A 19 3.51 -18.67 -6.29
CA GLY A 19 4.44 -19.74 -6.64
C GLY A 19 5.10 -19.55 -8.00
N GLN A 20 5.24 -20.64 -8.74
CA GLN A 20 5.93 -20.67 -10.05
C GLN A 20 5.29 -19.72 -11.06
N LYS A 21 3.95 -19.57 -11.03
CA LYS A 21 3.23 -18.70 -11.96
C LYS A 21 3.56 -17.23 -11.76
N GLU A 22 3.73 -16.81 -10.53
CA GLU A 22 4.16 -15.45 -10.19
C GLU A 22 5.56 -15.17 -10.77
N ILE A 23 6.49 -16.11 -10.60
CA ILE A 23 7.85 -16.00 -11.11
C ILE A 23 7.86 -15.86 -12.63
N GLU A 24 7.09 -16.68 -13.34
CA GLU A 24 6.98 -16.63 -14.80
C GLU A 24 6.46 -15.27 -15.29
N ILE A 25 5.42 -14.74 -14.67
CA ILE A 25 4.84 -13.45 -15.04
C ILE A 25 5.85 -12.32 -14.78
N TRP A 26 6.57 -12.35 -13.64
CA TRP A 26 7.62 -11.37 -13.37
C TRP A 26 8.75 -11.41 -14.39
N GLN A 27 9.25 -12.61 -14.73
CA GLN A 27 10.32 -12.77 -15.73
C GLN A 27 9.88 -12.26 -17.11
N LYS A 28 8.66 -12.62 -17.53
CA LYS A 28 8.08 -12.15 -18.79
C LYS A 28 7.94 -10.64 -18.82
N SER A 29 7.38 -10.05 -17.77
CA SER A 29 7.17 -8.61 -17.67
C SER A 29 8.49 -7.84 -17.67
N LEU A 30 9.46 -8.32 -16.90
CA LEU A 30 10.80 -7.73 -16.85
C LEU A 30 11.50 -7.79 -18.21
N SER A 31 11.43 -8.94 -18.91
CA SER A 31 11.99 -9.09 -20.25
C SER A 31 11.34 -8.14 -21.26
N ASN A 32 10.02 -7.95 -21.18
CA ASN A 32 9.32 -7.04 -22.08
C ASN A 32 9.71 -5.59 -21.85
N VAL A 33 9.79 -5.15 -20.60
CA VAL A 33 10.13 -3.75 -20.26
C VAL A 33 11.60 -3.46 -20.59
N LYS A 34 12.49 -4.42 -20.43
CA LYS A 34 13.91 -4.28 -20.83
C LYS A 34 14.11 -4.00 -22.32
N LYS A 35 13.19 -4.35 -23.18
CA LYS A 35 13.29 -4.02 -24.61
C LYS A 35 13.30 -2.51 -24.86
N THR A 36 12.59 -1.75 -24.01
CA THR A 36 12.51 -0.28 -24.10
C THR A 36 13.46 0.42 -23.11
N PHE A 37 13.72 -0.21 -21.97
CA PHE A 37 14.49 0.36 -20.87
C PHE A 37 15.75 -0.47 -20.56
N GLY A 38 16.39 -1.05 -21.56
CA GLY A 38 17.57 -1.91 -21.37
C GLY A 38 18.78 -1.20 -20.77
N ASP A 39 18.83 0.13 -20.88
CA ASP A 39 19.83 1.01 -20.27
C ASP A 39 19.62 1.22 -18.75
N VAL A 40 18.46 0.88 -18.22
CA VAL A 40 18.08 1.14 -16.83
C VAL A 40 18.46 -0.02 -15.92
N LYS A 41 19.61 0.07 -15.26
CA LYS A 41 20.21 -0.99 -14.43
C LYS A 41 19.32 -1.54 -13.32
N ILE A 42 18.33 -0.77 -12.82
CA ILE A 42 17.41 -1.23 -11.78
C ILE A 42 16.55 -2.42 -12.25
N LEU A 43 16.40 -2.62 -13.56
CA LEU A 43 15.68 -3.75 -14.11
C LEU A 43 16.49 -5.06 -14.13
N ASP A 44 17.74 -5.06 -13.66
CA ASP A 44 18.53 -6.30 -13.57
C ASP A 44 17.94 -7.25 -12.56
N ALA A 45 18.08 -8.56 -12.83
CA ALA A 45 17.47 -9.62 -12.01
C ALA A 45 17.85 -9.55 -10.52
N LYS A 46 19.04 -9.04 -10.20
CA LYS A 46 19.49 -8.85 -8.82
C LYS A 46 18.62 -7.86 -8.01
N TYR A 47 17.88 -6.98 -8.68
CA TYR A 47 16.99 -6.01 -8.05
C TYR A 47 15.52 -6.46 -8.03
N LEU A 48 15.21 -7.70 -8.40
CA LEU A 48 13.83 -8.18 -8.49
C LEU A 48 13.08 -8.06 -7.15
N GLY A 49 13.73 -8.37 -6.03
CA GLY A 49 13.16 -8.19 -4.69
C GLY A 49 12.79 -6.74 -4.41
N PHE A 50 13.70 -5.80 -4.73
CA PHE A 50 13.43 -4.37 -4.63
C PHE A 50 12.25 -3.94 -5.53
N LEU A 51 12.21 -4.39 -6.78
CA LEU A 51 11.15 -4.04 -7.73
C LEU A 51 9.78 -4.53 -7.26
N LYS A 52 9.70 -5.77 -6.77
CA LYS A 52 8.47 -6.33 -6.18
C LYS A 52 7.99 -5.47 -5.00
N ASN A 53 8.88 -5.16 -4.07
CA ASN A 53 8.57 -4.33 -2.90
C ASN A 53 8.18 -2.91 -3.27
N GLU A 54 8.83 -2.31 -4.28
CA GLU A 54 8.50 -0.96 -4.74
C GLU A 54 7.13 -0.93 -5.41
N ILE A 55 6.82 -1.90 -6.26
CA ILE A 55 5.51 -2.01 -6.93
C ILE A 55 4.40 -2.28 -5.91
N ALA A 56 4.62 -3.15 -4.94
CA ALA A 56 3.66 -3.37 -3.85
C ALA A 56 3.39 -2.07 -3.07
N TRP A 57 4.44 -1.28 -2.79
CA TRP A 57 4.30 0.01 -2.12
C TRP A 57 3.55 1.04 -2.99
N ILE A 58 3.84 1.13 -4.29
CA ILE A 58 3.13 2.01 -5.24
C ILE A 58 1.63 1.72 -5.19
N LYS A 59 1.25 0.45 -5.29
CA LYS A 59 -0.14 0.00 -5.24
C LYS A 59 -0.78 0.27 -3.89
N ALA A 60 -0.11 -0.08 -2.79
CA ALA A 60 -0.60 0.15 -1.43
C ALA A 60 -0.80 1.64 -1.09
N CYS A 61 0.02 2.52 -1.66
CA CYS A 61 -0.11 3.97 -1.53
C CYS A 61 -1.09 4.60 -2.53
N ASN A 62 -1.67 3.82 -3.43
CA ASN A 62 -2.52 4.30 -4.53
C ASN A 62 -1.81 5.33 -5.44
N TYR A 63 -0.55 5.08 -5.75
CA TYR A 63 0.23 5.86 -6.73
C TYR A 63 0.23 5.16 -8.10
N VAL A 64 -0.91 4.56 -8.46
CA VAL A 64 -1.05 3.76 -9.69
C VAL A 64 -1.17 4.59 -10.97
N GLU A 65 -1.38 5.89 -10.85
CA GLU A 65 -1.31 6.80 -11.97
C GLU A 65 0.14 7.27 -12.19
N TYR A 66 0.55 7.41 -13.44
CA TYR A 66 1.93 7.74 -13.82
C TYR A 66 2.47 8.97 -13.08
N GLU A 67 1.76 10.10 -13.18
CA GLU A 67 2.16 11.37 -12.57
C GLU A 67 2.20 11.29 -11.04
N SER A 68 1.28 10.52 -10.46
CA SER A 68 1.23 10.31 -9.00
C SER A 68 2.50 9.63 -8.50
N TYR A 69 2.97 8.59 -9.20
CA TYR A 69 4.22 7.92 -8.81
C TYR A 69 5.45 8.76 -9.13
N GLN A 70 5.48 9.42 -10.29
CA GLN A 70 6.63 10.25 -10.68
C GLN A 70 6.94 11.35 -9.67
N SER A 71 5.90 11.98 -9.11
CA SER A 71 6.03 13.07 -8.14
C SER A 71 6.05 12.63 -6.67
N ALA A 72 5.70 11.37 -6.37
CA ALA A 72 5.52 10.88 -5.01
C ALA A 72 6.76 11.05 -4.12
N ASP A 73 6.52 11.47 -2.87
CA ASP A 73 7.50 11.34 -1.80
C ASP A 73 7.50 9.90 -1.27
N ARG A 74 8.68 9.25 -1.31
CA ARG A 74 8.82 7.84 -0.90
C ARG A 74 8.97 7.72 0.62
N ILE A 75 8.06 8.34 1.37
CA ILE A 75 8.05 8.29 2.83
C ILE A 75 7.84 6.83 3.29
N GLY A 76 8.63 6.37 4.25
CA GLY A 76 8.59 4.98 4.72
C GLY A 76 9.38 3.99 3.85
N ARG A 77 9.96 4.44 2.71
CA ARG A 77 10.78 3.60 1.81
C ARG A 77 12.29 3.81 1.99
N MET A 78 12.71 4.50 3.00
CA MET A 78 14.13 4.54 3.34
C MET A 78 14.48 3.20 3.99
N GLY A 79 15.19 2.36 3.25
CA GLY A 79 15.58 1.03 3.70
C GLY A 79 16.36 1.08 5.00
N SER A 80 16.19 0.07 5.84
CA SER A 80 17.07 -0.17 6.98
C SER A 80 18.52 -0.26 6.46
N LYS A 81 19.45 0.40 7.16
CA LYS A 81 20.89 0.28 6.89
C LYS A 81 21.24 -1.21 6.84
N GLY A 82 21.61 -1.71 5.66
CA GLY A 82 22.03 -3.09 5.47
C GLY A 82 21.23 -3.94 4.49
N SER A 83 20.08 -3.49 3.96
CA SER A 83 19.42 -4.22 2.89
C SER A 83 20.06 -3.89 1.53
N ASN A 84 20.68 -4.88 0.90
CA ASN A 84 21.18 -4.80 -0.49
C ASN A 84 20.06 -4.73 -1.54
N GLU A 85 18.83 -4.34 -1.15
CA GLU A 85 17.64 -4.49 -1.97
C GLU A 85 17.39 -3.37 -2.98
N GLY A 86 18.34 -2.46 -3.18
CA GLY A 86 18.21 -1.42 -4.20
C GLY A 86 18.35 0.01 -3.67
N PRO A 87 18.17 1.02 -4.52
CA PRO A 87 18.47 2.41 -4.17
C PRO A 87 17.46 2.96 -3.15
N GLN A 88 17.98 3.51 -2.06
CA GLN A 88 17.16 4.17 -1.04
C GLN A 88 16.42 5.40 -1.58
N LYS A 89 17.06 6.13 -2.48
CA LYS A 89 16.49 7.33 -3.11
C LYS A 89 16.27 7.09 -4.60
N LEU A 90 15.07 7.35 -5.08
CA LEU A 90 14.74 7.44 -6.48
C LEU A 90 14.36 8.89 -6.79
N GLN A 91 15.09 9.51 -7.70
CA GLN A 91 14.81 10.88 -8.12
C GLN A 91 13.39 10.98 -8.71
N LYS A 92 12.65 12.01 -8.33
CA LYS A 92 11.33 12.32 -8.93
C LYS A 92 11.48 12.59 -10.42
N ASN A 93 10.45 12.30 -11.17
CA ASN A 93 10.39 12.53 -12.63
C ASN A 93 11.59 11.94 -13.38
N SER A 94 12.04 10.75 -12.96
CA SER A 94 13.21 10.10 -13.52
C SER A 94 12.86 8.93 -14.44
N ARG A 95 13.77 8.65 -15.39
CA ARG A 95 13.68 7.47 -16.25
C ARG A 95 13.64 6.17 -15.45
N ILE A 96 14.26 6.11 -14.27
CA ILE A 96 14.19 4.94 -13.39
C ILE A 96 12.75 4.73 -12.89
N ARG A 97 12.08 5.78 -12.41
CA ARG A 97 10.67 5.67 -12.01
C ARG A 97 9.77 5.34 -13.18
N GLN A 98 10.05 5.86 -14.37
CA GLN A 98 9.32 5.49 -15.57
C GLN A 98 9.44 3.98 -15.87
N ALA A 99 10.65 3.43 -15.81
CA ALA A 99 10.87 2.00 -16.03
C ALA A 99 10.17 1.11 -14.98
N ILE A 100 10.16 1.53 -13.71
CA ILE A 100 9.44 0.83 -12.65
C ILE A 100 7.92 0.90 -12.87
N TYR A 101 7.40 2.05 -13.26
CA TYR A 101 5.98 2.21 -13.59
C TYR A 101 5.56 1.30 -14.75
N GLU A 102 6.32 1.29 -15.83
CA GLU A 102 6.07 0.40 -16.99
C GLU A 102 6.12 -1.08 -16.59
N LEU A 103 7.02 -1.44 -15.68
CA LEU A 103 7.08 -2.80 -15.14
C LEU A 103 5.82 -3.14 -14.34
N MET A 104 5.36 -2.22 -13.48
CA MET A 104 4.11 -2.38 -12.75
C MET A 104 2.92 -2.54 -13.68
N ALA A 105 2.79 -1.68 -14.68
CA ALA A 105 1.69 -1.70 -15.65
C ALA A 105 1.70 -3.00 -16.46
N THR A 106 2.86 -3.41 -16.94
CA THR A 106 3.05 -4.66 -17.71
C THR A 106 2.71 -5.88 -16.86
N TYR A 107 3.23 -5.97 -15.63
CA TYR A 107 2.97 -7.07 -14.71
C TYR A 107 1.47 -7.16 -14.37
N THR A 108 0.83 -6.05 -14.02
CA THR A 108 -0.60 -6.02 -13.70
C THR A 108 -1.45 -6.46 -14.89
N LYS A 109 -1.11 -6.00 -16.11
CA LYS A 109 -1.79 -6.41 -17.34
C LYS A 109 -1.64 -7.90 -17.63
N GLU A 110 -0.44 -8.45 -17.47
CA GLU A 110 -0.16 -9.89 -17.67
C GLU A 110 -0.92 -10.76 -16.64
N CYS A 111 -0.96 -10.35 -15.37
CA CYS A 111 -1.78 -11.00 -14.36
C CYS A 111 -3.26 -10.97 -14.74
N TYR A 112 -3.80 -9.80 -15.03
CA TYR A 112 -5.21 -9.61 -15.33
C TYR A 112 -5.67 -10.38 -16.58
N ALA A 113 -4.81 -10.48 -17.60
CA ALA A 113 -5.08 -11.27 -18.82
C ALA A 113 -5.24 -12.76 -18.54
N GLN A 114 -4.62 -13.28 -17.47
CA GLN A 114 -4.67 -14.67 -17.04
C GLN A 114 -5.66 -14.90 -15.88
N ASN A 115 -6.57 -13.96 -15.61
CA ASN A 115 -7.48 -13.97 -14.47
C ASN A 115 -6.76 -14.04 -13.12
N LEU A 116 -5.61 -13.41 -13.02
CA LEU A 116 -4.80 -13.30 -11.81
C LEU A 116 -4.68 -11.84 -11.34
N CYS A 117 -4.38 -11.66 -10.07
CA CYS A 117 -4.04 -10.37 -9.47
C CYS A 117 -3.02 -10.59 -8.34
N ASP A 118 -2.29 -9.57 -7.94
CA ASP A 118 -1.49 -9.65 -6.73
C ASP A 118 -2.32 -9.24 -5.50
N PHE A 119 -1.71 -9.40 -4.33
CA PHE A 119 -2.40 -9.11 -3.06
C PHE A 119 -2.80 -7.63 -2.94
N GLN A 120 -2.00 -6.70 -3.49
CA GLN A 120 -2.30 -5.27 -3.43
C GLN A 120 -3.44 -4.88 -4.38
N ASP A 121 -3.59 -5.58 -5.50
CA ASP A 121 -4.68 -5.35 -6.45
C ASP A 121 -6.06 -5.63 -5.83
N VAL A 122 -6.16 -6.51 -4.84
CA VAL A 122 -7.42 -6.81 -4.13
C VAL A 122 -8.04 -5.55 -3.53
N ALA A 123 -7.22 -4.76 -2.83
CA ALA A 123 -7.67 -3.51 -2.22
C ALA A 123 -7.95 -2.42 -3.28
N LEU A 124 -7.13 -2.33 -4.33
CA LEU A 124 -7.32 -1.39 -5.44
C LEU A 124 -8.63 -1.65 -6.20
N TYR A 125 -8.93 -2.91 -6.49
CA TYR A 125 -10.19 -3.29 -7.18
C TYR A 125 -11.41 -3.08 -6.27
N ALA A 126 -11.28 -3.36 -4.97
CA ALA A 126 -12.32 -3.04 -3.99
C ALA A 126 -12.58 -1.54 -3.94
N LEU A 127 -11.53 -0.71 -3.89
CA LEU A 127 -11.65 0.74 -3.91
C LEU A 127 -12.31 1.25 -5.20
N LYS A 128 -11.93 0.68 -6.34
CA LYS A 128 -12.53 1.02 -7.64
C LYS A 128 -14.03 0.72 -7.67
N TYR A 129 -14.43 -0.42 -7.13
CA TYR A 129 -15.85 -0.76 -7.00
C TYR A 129 -16.58 0.22 -6.08
N LEU A 130 -16.04 0.48 -4.89
CA LEU A 130 -16.61 1.39 -3.90
C LEU A 130 -16.81 2.82 -4.44
N LYS A 131 -15.88 3.33 -5.22
CA LYS A 131 -15.99 4.67 -5.83
C LYS A 131 -17.08 4.78 -6.89
N ASN A 132 -17.40 3.68 -7.56
CA ASN A 132 -18.40 3.65 -8.63
C ASN A 132 -19.81 3.29 -8.15
N HIS A 133 -19.96 2.88 -6.89
CA HIS A 133 -21.23 2.43 -6.35
C HIS A 133 -21.52 3.15 -5.04
N LYS A 134 -22.67 3.82 -4.96
CA LYS A 134 -23.13 4.39 -3.69
C LYS A 134 -23.51 3.24 -2.75
N ILE A 135 -22.78 3.13 -1.66
CA ILE A 135 -23.03 2.12 -0.61
C ILE A 135 -23.65 2.84 0.57
N SER A 136 -24.63 2.23 1.24
CA SER A 136 -25.14 2.76 2.51
C SER A 136 -23.98 2.75 3.51
N GLY A 137 -23.60 3.94 3.98
CA GLY A 137 -22.43 4.15 4.82
C GLY A 137 -22.63 3.67 6.26
N TYR A 138 -21.52 3.41 6.93
CA TYR A 138 -21.49 3.21 8.37
C TYR A 138 -21.34 4.55 9.09
N THR A 139 -22.17 4.81 10.06
CA THR A 139 -22.09 6.02 10.88
C THR A 139 -20.95 5.96 11.90
N HIS A 140 -20.59 4.76 12.37
CA HIS A 140 -19.49 4.57 13.30
C HIS A 140 -18.53 3.51 12.75
N ILE A 141 -17.23 3.86 12.65
CA ILE A 141 -16.16 2.96 12.25
C ILE A 141 -15.07 2.99 13.32
N ILE A 142 -14.75 1.84 13.90
CA ILE A 142 -13.63 1.67 14.83
C ILE A 142 -12.61 0.78 14.15
N ILE A 143 -11.36 1.24 14.08
CA ILE A 143 -10.26 0.56 13.39
C ILE A 143 -9.18 0.26 14.42
N ASP A 144 -9.04 -1.01 14.77
CA ASP A 144 -7.93 -1.49 15.59
C ASP A 144 -6.72 -1.83 14.72
N GLU A 145 -5.51 -1.79 15.28
CA GLU A 145 -4.23 -2.04 14.58
C GLU A 145 -4.08 -1.19 13.31
N SER A 146 -4.58 0.02 13.35
CA SER A 146 -4.65 0.88 12.16
C SER A 146 -3.27 1.27 11.58
N GLN A 147 -2.19 1.10 12.35
CA GLN A 147 -0.82 1.30 11.86
C GLN A 147 -0.44 0.34 10.72
N ASP A 148 -1.12 -0.81 10.60
CA ASP A 148 -0.81 -1.81 9.58
C ASP A 148 -1.57 -1.59 8.26
N LEU A 149 -2.50 -0.64 8.24
CA LEU A 149 -3.31 -0.38 7.05
C LEU A 149 -2.55 0.42 5.99
N SER A 150 -2.69 0.00 4.75
CA SER A 150 -2.26 0.76 3.59
C SER A 150 -3.20 1.94 3.30
N ARG A 151 -2.72 2.91 2.50
CA ARG A 151 -3.56 4.04 2.07
C ARG A 151 -4.82 3.58 1.34
N VAL A 152 -4.71 2.59 0.46
CA VAL A 152 -5.85 2.08 -0.30
C VAL A 152 -6.91 1.49 0.63
N GLN A 153 -6.49 0.73 1.66
CA GLN A 153 -7.41 0.17 2.64
C GLN A 153 -8.12 1.27 3.45
N LEU A 154 -7.37 2.30 3.88
CA LEU A 154 -7.96 3.47 4.53
C LEU A 154 -8.94 4.20 3.61
N GLN A 155 -8.60 4.37 2.33
CA GLN A 155 -9.51 4.95 1.34
C GLN A 155 -10.78 4.10 1.13
N CYS A 156 -10.68 2.76 1.18
CA CYS A 156 -11.86 1.89 1.15
C CYS A 156 -12.78 2.16 2.35
N LEU A 157 -12.22 2.27 3.55
CA LEU A 157 -12.98 2.59 4.76
C LEU A 157 -13.68 3.94 4.66
N MET A 158 -13.00 4.95 4.11
CA MET A 158 -13.58 6.26 3.88
C MET A 158 -14.75 6.25 2.88
N GLN A 159 -14.74 5.37 1.87
CA GLN A 159 -15.88 5.19 0.97
C GLN A 159 -17.11 4.54 1.65
N MET A 160 -16.89 3.88 2.79
CA MET A 160 -17.96 3.24 3.57
C MET A 160 -18.43 4.10 4.75
N TYR A 161 -17.74 5.21 5.05
CA TYR A 161 -18.06 6.10 6.15
C TYR A 161 -19.12 7.12 5.71
N ASP A 162 -20.22 7.19 6.45
CA ASP A 162 -21.27 8.20 6.24
C ASP A 162 -20.94 9.48 7.01
N SER A 163 -20.23 10.40 6.35
CA SER A 163 -19.85 11.68 6.93
C SER A 163 -20.98 12.73 6.92
N GLU A 164 -22.13 12.43 6.32
CA GLU A 164 -23.26 13.38 6.21
C GLU A 164 -24.05 13.50 7.52
N LYS A 165 -23.91 12.51 8.41
CA LYS A 165 -24.56 12.51 9.72
C LYS A 165 -23.67 13.19 10.76
N ASP A 166 -24.23 14.14 11.50
CA ASP A 166 -23.53 14.89 12.55
C ASP A 166 -23.03 14.04 13.72
N TYR A 167 -23.67 12.89 13.96
CA TYR A 167 -23.28 11.91 14.99
C TYR A 167 -22.31 10.85 14.48
N SER A 168 -21.91 10.90 13.22
CA SER A 168 -20.97 9.93 12.66
C SER A 168 -19.56 10.11 13.24
N SER A 169 -18.89 9.01 13.50
CA SER A 169 -17.53 9.01 14.04
C SER A 169 -16.64 7.94 13.44
N ILE A 170 -15.35 8.25 13.33
CA ILE A 170 -14.32 7.27 12.98
C ILE A 170 -13.22 7.32 14.04
N MET A 171 -12.84 6.15 14.56
CA MET A 171 -11.82 6.00 15.59
C MET A 171 -10.68 5.11 15.06
N PHE A 172 -9.46 5.59 15.20
CA PHE A 172 -8.24 4.83 14.89
C PHE A 172 -7.54 4.46 16.21
N VAL A 173 -7.27 3.18 16.39
CA VAL A 173 -6.40 2.68 17.45
C VAL A 173 -5.13 2.18 16.79
N ALA A 174 -3.98 2.71 17.19
CA ALA A 174 -2.70 2.42 16.57
C ALA A 174 -1.58 2.33 17.60
N ASP A 175 -0.68 1.37 17.42
CA ASP A 175 0.62 1.33 18.07
C ASP A 175 1.71 1.47 16.99
N THR A 176 2.20 2.70 16.82
CA THR A 176 3.19 2.98 15.76
C THR A 176 4.53 2.29 16.00
N ALA A 177 4.83 1.85 17.22
CA ALA A 177 6.04 1.08 17.54
C ALA A 177 5.96 -0.36 17.03
N GLN A 178 4.76 -0.89 16.84
CA GLN A 178 4.52 -2.25 16.33
C GLN A 178 4.34 -2.32 14.82
N SER A 179 4.38 -1.22 14.09
CA SER A 179 4.24 -1.23 12.62
C SER A 179 5.41 -1.96 11.96
N ILE A 180 5.12 -3.08 11.33
CA ILE A 180 6.12 -3.96 10.67
C ILE A 180 6.04 -3.92 9.13
N TYR A 181 4.99 -3.38 8.56
CA TYR A 181 4.77 -3.39 7.11
C TYR A 181 5.29 -2.12 6.44
N SER A 182 6.15 -2.27 5.45
CA SER A 182 6.65 -1.17 4.61
C SER A 182 5.55 -0.48 3.79
N THR A 183 4.39 -1.11 3.67
CA THR A 183 3.19 -0.59 2.98
C THR A 183 2.25 0.17 3.89
N SER A 184 2.50 0.19 5.20
CA SER A 184 1.72 0.94 6.19
C SER A 184 1.64 2.42 5.84
N TRP A 185 0.44 3.00 5.98
CA TRP A 185 0.26 4.43 5.69
C TRP A 185 0.54 5.32 6.89
N LEU A 186 0.18 4.89 8.09
CA LEU A 186 0.31 5.68 9.33
C LEU A 186 1.75 5.67 9.85
N VAL A 187 2.67 6.23 9.08
CA VAL A 187 4.07 6.40 9.44
C VAL A 187 4.40 7.89 9.63
N LYS A 188 5.45 8.19 10.37
CA LYS A 188 5.92 9.56 10.60
C LYS A 188 6.08 10.32 9.27
N GLY A 189 5.50 11.50 9.19
CA GLY A 189 5.57 12.38 8.01
C GLY A 189 4.43 12.19 7.01
N ARG A 190 3.44 11.33 7.29
CA ARG A 190 2.20 11.23 6.51
C ARG A 190 1.02 11.80 7.29
N SER A 191 0.13 12.47 6.55
CA SER A 191 -1.04 13.14 7.12
C SER A 191 -2.33 12.37 6.85
N PHE A 192 -3.24 12.37 7.83
CA PHE A 192 -4.61 11.90 7.66
C PHE A 192 -5.39 12.73 6.63
N THR A 193 -5.05 14.00 6.44
CA THR A 193 -5.67 14.84 5.40
C THR A 193 -5.48 14.28 4.00
N SER A 194 -4.40 13.54 3.76
CA SER A 194 -4.14 12.87 2.47
C SER A 194 -5.09 11.73 2.14
N ILE A 195 -5.89 11.28 3.09
CA ILE A 195 -6.98 10.30 2.95
C ILE A 195 -8.36 10.92 3.18
N GLY A 196 -8.44 12.24 3.31
CA GLY A 196 -9.70 12.96 3.49
C GLY A 196 -10.15 13.16 4.92
N LEU A 197 -9.26 12.97 5.92
CA LEU A 197 -9.58 13.13 7.35
C LEU A 197 -8.77 14.26 7.98
N ASP A 198 -9.46 15.15 8.68
CA ASP A 198 -8.82 16.11 9.57
C ASP A 198 -8.82 15.55 11.02
N MET A 199 -7.65 15.15 11.47
CA MET A 199 -7.41 14.63 12.82
C MET A 199 -6.70 15.64 13.72
N THR A 200 -6.60 16.90 13.30
CA THR A 200 -5.94 17.96 14.07
C THR A 200 -6.59 18.13 15.45
N GLY A 201 -5.80 18.02 16.51
CA GLY A 201 -6.26 18.13 17.88
C GLY A 201 -7.16 16.97 18.38
N ARG A 202 -7.31 15.90 17.61
CA ARG A 202 -8.18 14.75 17.90
C ARG A 202 -7.42 13.47 18.25
N SER A 203 -6.16 13.58 18.65
CA SER A 203 -5.34 12.43 19.06
C SER A 203 -5.06 12.42 20.55
N THR A 204 -5.13 11.22 21.15
CA THR A 204 -4.77 10.99 22.55
C THR A 204 -3.78 9.82 22.58
N SER A 205 -2.72 9.94 23.40
CA SER A 205 -1.75 8.87 23.61
C SER A 205 -2.01 8.19 24.95
N LEU A 206 -2.02 6.85 24.95
CA LEU A 206 -2.07 6.03 26.16
C LEU A 206 -0.65 5.75 26.62
N ALA A 207 -0.20 6.38 27.70
CA ALA A 207 1.18 6.28 28.17
C ALA A 207 1.45 5.07 29.09
N LYS A 208 0.41 4.40 29.61
CA LYS A 208 0.57 3.29 30.57
C LYS A 208 0.27 1.96 29.91
N ASN A 209 1.28 1.06 29.93
CA ASN A 209 1.15 -0.30 29.44
C ASN A 209 0.77 -1.26 30.57
N TYR A 210 -0.35 -1.97 30.41
CA TYR A 210 -0.85 -2.94 31.41
C TYR A 210 -0.62 -4.41 31.01
N ARG A 211 -0.14 -4.68 29.81
CA ARG A 211 0.02 -6.04 29.27
C ARG A 211 1.43 -6.60 29.35
N THR A 212 2.44 -5.75 29.32
CA THR A 212 3.83 -6.18 29.34
C THR A 212 4.40 -6.03 30.73
N PHE A 213 4.83 -7.13 31.36
CA PHE A 213 5.66 -7.06 32.55
C PHE A 213 7.02 -6.52 32.13
N LEU A 214 7.45 -5.43 32.77
CA LEU A 214 8.83 -4.97 32.70
C LEU A 214 9.70 -6.07 33.27
N ASP A 215 10.65 -6.63 32.51
CA ASP A 215 11.70 -7.45 33.06
C ASP A 215 12.38 -6.67 34.21
N ALA A 216 12.50 -7.30 35.36
CA ALA A 216 13.09 -6.69 36.54
C ALA A 216 14.57 -6.37 36.27
N GLY A 217 14.83 -5.20 35.67
CA GLY A 217 16.18 -4.75 35.28
C GLY A 217 16.23 -3.65 34.21
N LYS A 218 15.11 -3.35 33.53
CA LYS A 218 15.07 -2.21 32.62
C LYS A 218 14.42 -1.00 33.28
N THR A 219 15.21 0.07 33.36
CA THR A 219 14.74 1.36 33.91
C THR A 219 13.69 1.99 32.98
N GLU A 220 12.70 2.66 33.55
CA GLU A 220 11.56 3.35 32.90
C GLU A 220 11.88 4.35 31.77
N ARG A 221 13.12 4.39 31.29
CA ARG A 221 13.61 5.37 30.28
C ARG A 221 13.67 4.84 28.86
N GLU A 222 13.31 3.59 28.60
CA GLU A 222 13.42 2.94 27.29
C GLU A 222 12.09 2.40 26.72
N CYS A 223 10.95 2.88 27.23
CA CYS A 223 9.64 2.60 26.66
C CYS A 223 9.07 3.81 25.93
#